data_a87ec2e3d14122f0f71e9a66ad8e55b5
#
_entry.id   a87ec2e3d14122f0f71e9a66ad8e55b5
#
_cell.length_a   1.000
_cell.length_b   1.000
_cell.length_c   1.000
_cell.angle_alpha   90.00
_cell.angle_beta   90.00
_cell.angle_gamma   90.00
#
_symmetry.space_group_name_H-M   'P 1'
#
loop_
_entity.id
_entity.type
_entity.pdbx_description
1 polymer ?
#
loop_
_entity_poly.entity_id
_entity_poly.type
_entity_poly.pdbx_seq_one_letter_code
_entity_poly.pdbx_strand_id
1 'polypeptide(L)'
;MSFGFEKIRSQKIPSLNTEVEEYKHTSGAKHFHFSNDYSENVFMVAFRTIPDDSTGVAHILEHTALCGSEKYPVRDPFFSMLRRSLNTFMNAFTSSDFTAYPFASQNEQDYFNLLEVYLDAVFFCNLDPLDFAQEGHRLEFENPNDPDSSLIQKGVVYNEMKGATSSPVSILYQGVQEALCPES
;
A
#
# COMPACT_ATOMS: atom_id res chain seq x y z
N MET A 1 6.17 -7.48 -28.22
CA MET A 1 6.41 -8.67 -27.37
C MET A 1 5.45 -8.58 -26.19
N SER A 2 4.75 -9.68 -25.88
CA SER A 2 3.67 -9.65 -24.86
C SER A 2 4.15 -9.74 -23.40
N PHE A 3 5.46 -9.95 -23.17
CA PHE A 3 6.04 -10.14 -21.82
C PHE A 3 5.23 -11.10 -20.93
N GLY A 4 4.60 -12.13 -21.50
CA GLY A 4 3.78 -13.10 -20.79
C GLY A 4 2.32 -12.69 -20.57
N PHE A 5 1.90 -11.50 -21.02
CA PHE A 5 0.51 -11.07 -20.97
C PHE A 5 -0.26 -11.43 -22.25
N GLU A 6 -1.48 -11.94 -22.07
CA GLU A 6 -2.44 -12.22 -23.13
C GLU A 6 -3.67 -11.32 -22.91
N LYS A 7 -4.14 -10.67 -23.99
CA LYS A 7 -5.38 -9.89 -23.96
C LYS A 7 -6.58 -10.83 -23.93
N ILE A 8 -7.38 -10.71 -22.88
CA ILE A 8 -8.57 -11.55 -22.64
C ILE A 8 -9.80 -10.92 -23.32
N ARG A 9 -10.00 -9.63 -23.12
CA ARG A 9 -11.14 -8.90 -23.68
C ARG A 9 -10.91 -7.40 -23.70
N SER A 10 -11.75 -6.71 -24.46
CA SER A 10 -11.90 -5.26 -24.45
C SER A 10 -13.38 -4.88 -24.36
N GLN A 11 -13.68 -3.82 -23.63
CA GLN A 11 -15.04 -3.30 -23.47
C GLN A 11 -15.02 -1.77 -23.46
N LYS A 12 -15.88 -1.15 -24.28
CA LYS A 12 -16.13 0.29 -24.20
C LYS A 12 -17.18 0.59 -23.14
N ILE A 13 -16.93 1.62 -22.34
CA ILE A 13 -17.85 2.17 -21.34
C ILE A 13 -18.20 3.59 -21.79
N PRO A 14 -19.27 3.79 -22.57
CA PRO A 14 -19.58 5.09 -23.20
C PRO A 14 -19.84 6.20 -22.16
N SER A 15 -20.44 5.86 -21.02
CA SER A 15 -20.72 6.83 -19.93
C SER A 15 -19.46 7.45 -19.33
N LEU A 16 -18.30 6.78 -19.46
CA LEU A 16 -17.01 7.24 -18.95
C LEU A 16 -16.05 7.63 -20.08
N ASN A 17 -16.48 7.56 -21.33
CA ASN A 17 -15.63 7.73 -22.52
C ASN A 17 -14.33 6.91 -22.43
N THR A 18 -14.42 5.67 -21.93
CA THR A 18 -13.26 4.82 -21.60
C THR A 18 -13.36 3.48 -22.32
N GLU A 19 -12.26 3.02 -22.86
CA GLU A 19 -12.08 1.63 -23.27
C GLU A 19 -11.27 0.89 -22.21
N VAL A 20 -11.79 -0.25 -21.73
CA VAL A 20 -11.14 -1.10 -20.74
C VAL A 20 -10.64 -2.36 -21.43
N GLU A 21 -9.37 -2.65 -21.29
CA GLU A 21 -8.73 -3.85 -21.77
C GLU A 21 -8.26 -4.71 -20.59
N GLU A 22 -8.66 -5.99 -20.57
CA GLU A 22 -8.24 -6.96 -19.58
C GLU A 22 -7.16 -7.88 -20.16
N TYR A 23 -6.06 -8.00 -19.43
CA TYR A 23 -4.96 -8.90 -19.73
C TYR A 23 -4.72 -9.87 -18.59
N LYS A 24 -4.21 -11.06 -18.92
CA LYS A 24 -3.79 -12.06 -17.95
C LYS A 24 -2.35 -12.46 -18.24
N HIS A 25 -1.52 -12.45 -17.20
CA HIS A 25 -0.14 -12.95 -17.27
C HIS A 25 -0.11 -14.47 -17.04
N THR A 26 0.94 -15.12 -17.51
CA THR A 26 1.17 -16.57 -17.31
C THR A 26 1.28 -16.98 -15.86
N SER A 27 1.69 -16.05 -14.96
CA SER A 27 1.68 -16.25 -13.49
C SER A 27 0.30 -16.21 -12.85
N GLY A 28 -0.75 -15.81 -13.61
CA GLY A 28 -2.09 -15.59 -13.08
C GLY A 28 -2.42 -14.14 -12.74
N ALA A 29 -1.44 -13.24 -12.72
CA ALA A 29 -1.67 -11.81 -12.49
C ALA A 29 -2.59 -11.23 -13.57
N LYS A 30 -3.46 -10.30 -13.17
CA LYS A 30 -4.34 -9.56 -14.08
C LYS A 30 -3.85 -8.14 -14.25
N HIS A 31 -3.99 -7.61 -15.46
CA HIS A 31 -3.76 -6.21 -15.77
C HIS A 31 -4.99 -5.63 -16.47
N PHE A 32 -5.42 -4.47 -16.00
CA PHE A 32 -6.50 -3.70 -16.62
C PHE A 32 -5.92 -2.38 -17.14
N HIS A 33 -6.07 -2.14 -18.42
CA HIS A 33 -5.72 -0.87 -19.04
C HIS A 33 -6.98 -0.07 -19.33
N PHE A 34 -7.02 1.18 -18.87
CA PHE A 34 -8.13 2.13 -19.08
C PHE A 34 -7.66 3.22 -20.02
N SER A 35 -8.16 3.21 -21.25
CA SER A 35 -7.81 4.21 -22.26
C SER A 35 -8.92 5.25 -22.37
N ASN A 36 -8.59 6.51 -22.12
CA ASN A 36 -9.50 7.67 -22.23
C ASN A 36 -8.70 8.95 -22.53
N ASP A 37 -9.40 10.08 -22.66
CA ASP A 37 -8.80 11.40 -22.98
C ASP A 37 -8.41 12.18 -21.72
N TYR A 38 -8.44 11.57 -20.54
CA TYR A 38 -8.08 12.24 -19.30
C TYR A 38 -6.57 12.50 -19.25
N SER A 39 -6.19 13.69 -18.85
CA SER A 39 -4.79 14.14 -18.89
C SER A 39 -3.92 13.52 -17.78
N GLU A 40 -4.53 12.85 -16.82
CA GLU A 40 -3.85 12.25 -15.68
C GLU A 40 -3.55 10.77 -15.92
N ASN A 41 -2.28 10.39 -15.80
CA ASN A 41 -1.87 9.00 -15.86
C ASN A 41 -1.90 8.40 -14.46
N VAL A 42 -2.65 7.33 -14.29
CA VAL A 42 -2.84 6.65 -13.01
C VAL A 42 -2.29 5.24 -13.10
N PHE A 43 -1.56 4.82 -12.08
CA PHE A 43 -1.13 3.44 -11.89
C PHE A 43 -1.57 2.95 -10.51
N MET A 44 -1.88 1.68 -10.43
CA MET A 44 -2.09 0.98 -9.17
C MET A 44 -1.65 -0.47 -9.30
N VAL A 45 -0.80 -0.92 -8.40
CA VAL A 45 -0.58 -2.35 -8.16
C VAL A 45 -1.29 -2.75 -6.87
N ALA A 46 -2.02 -3.86 -6.93
CA ALA A 46 -2.78 -4.37 -5.80
C ALA A 46 -2.53 -5.86 -5.59
N PHE A 47 -2.44 -6.25 -4.33
CA PHE A 47 -2.26 -7.62 -3.87
C PHE A 47 -3.46 -8.06 -3.06
N ARG A 48 -3.88 -9.30 -3.22
CA ARG A 48 -4.86 -9.90 -2.35
C ARG A 48 -4.17 -10.32 -1.05
N THR A 49 -4.46 -9.61 0.03
CA THR A 49 -3.85 -9.80 1.36
C THR A 49 -4.94 -10.07 2.39
N ILE A 50 -5.53 -11.26 2.33
CA ILE A 50 -6.52 -11.70 3.32
C ILE A 50 -5.75 -12.08 4.58
N PRO A 51 -5.99 -11.44 5.74
CA PRO A 51 -5.33 -11.79 6.98
C PRO A 51 -5.90 -13.09 7.56
N ASP A 52 -5.02 -13.91 8.14
CA ASP A 52 -5.42 -15.10 8.89
C ASP A 52 -5.60 -14.81 10.39
N ASP A 53 -5.15 -13.63 10.84
CA ASP A 53 -5.19 -13.20 12.24
C ASP A 53 -5.19 -11.65 12.36
N SER A 54 -5.24 -11.16 13.59
CA SER A 54 -5.25 -9.73 13.92
C SER A 54 -3.86 -9.14 14.20
N THR A 55 -2.78 -9.74 13.72
CA THR A 55 -1.40 -9.26 13.95
C THR A 55 -1.05 -8.01 13.13
N GLY A 56 -1.84 -7.68 12.08
CA GLY A 56 -1.64 -6.51 11.26
C GLY A 56 -0.48 -6.62 10.26
N VAL A 57 -0.04 -7.84 9.94
CA VAL A 57 1.12 -8.11 9.06
C VAL A 57 1.00 -7.39 7.72
N ALA A 58 -0.18 -7.43 7.07
CA ALA A 58 -0.38 -6.80 5.77
C ALA A 58 -0.19 -5.27 5.84
N HIS A 59 -0.69 -4.62 6.89
CA HIS A 59 -0.56 -3.18 7.08
C HIS A 59 0.89 -2.78 7.42
N ILE A 60 1.56 -3.55 8.27
CA ILE A 60 2.99 -3.32 8.58
C ILE A 60 3.85 -3.53 7.32
N LEU A 61 3.53 -4.54 6.52
CA LEU A 61 4.24 -4.79 5.25
C LEU A 61 4.01 -3.68 4.24
N GLU A 62 2.81 -3.10 4.17
CA GLU A 62 2.53 -1.92 3.35
C GLU A 62 3.51 -0.78 3.65
N HIS A 63 3.65 -0.41 4.93
CA HIS A 63 4.57 0.64 5.36
C HIS A 63 6.04 0.28 5.08
N THR A 64 6.46 -0.90 5.49
CA THR A 64 7.87 -1.32 5.39
C THR A 64 8.34 -1.55 3.96
N ALA A 65 7.44 -1.94 3.04
CA ALA A 65 7.77 -2.05 1.62
C ALA A 65 8.22 -0.72 1.00
N LEU A 66 7.72 0.40 1.52
CA LEU A 66 8.03 1.75 1.03
C LEU A 66 9.26 2.39 1.71
N CYS A 67 9.89 1.70 2.68
CA CYS A 67 11.03 2.24 3.43
C CYS A 67 12.37 2.16 2.69
N GLY A 68 12.47 1.30 1.65
CA GLY A 68 13.66 1.14 0.82
C GLY A 68 13.64 -0.16 0.04
N SER A 69 14.33 -0.17 -1.10
CA SER A 69 14.31 -1.29 -2.04
C SER A 69 15.69 -1.54 -2.65
N GLU A 70 15.80 -2.61 -3.43
CA GLU A 70 17.08 -3.06 -4.00
C GLU A 70 17.74 -1.96 -4.85
N LYS A 71 16.98 -1.33 -5.74
CA LYS A 71 17.47 -0.27 -6.63
C LYS A 71 17.55 1.09 -5.94
N TYR A 72 16.67 1.33 -4.98
CA TYR A 72 16.59 2.57 -4.20
C TYR A 72 16.82 2.30 -2.71
N PRO A 73 18.06 1.94 -2.31
CA PRO A 73 18.40 1.59 -0.92
C PRO A 73 18.58 2.87 -0.07
N VAL A 74 17.63 3.78 -0.17
CA VAL A 74 17.58 5.02 0.58
C VAL A 74 16.43 4.94 1.57
N ARG A 75 16.59 5.60 2.71
CA ARG A 75 15.53 5.67 3.70
C ARG A 75 14.38 6.53 3.17
N ASP A 76 13.16 5.99 3.28
CA ASP A 76 11.91 6.66 2.95
C ASP A 76 11.87 7.25 1.51
N PRO A 77 12.12 6.47 0.46
CA PRO A 77 12.03 6.95 -0.93
C PRO A 77 10.63 7.48 -1.25
N PHE A 78 9.58 6.89 -0.67
CA PHE A 78 8.20 7.32 -0.82
C PHE A 78 8.01 8.79 -0.38
N PHE A 79 8.40 9.15 0.84
CA PHE A 79 8.26 10.53 1.33
C PHE A 79 9.16 11.52 0.58
N SER A 80 10.28 11.05 0.05
CA SER A 80 11.14 11.87 -0.80
C SER A 80 10.45 12.18 -2.13
N MET A 81 9.81 11.20 -2.77
CA MET A 81 9.07 11.37 -4.03
C MET A 81 7.80 12.21 -3.81
N LEU A 82 7.06 11.98 -2.73
CA LEU A 82 5.86 12.74 -2.39
C LEU A 82 6.11 14.27 -2.37
N ARG A 83 7.31 14.69 -1.96
CA ARG A 83 7.68 16.11 -1.86
C ARG A 83 8.38 16.66 -3.11
N ARG A 84 8.94 15.83 -3.96
CA ARG A 84 9.85 16.26 -5.05
C ARG A 84 9.37 15.90 -6.45
N SER A 85 8.45 14.94 -6.59
CA SER A 85 7.86 14.59 -7.88
C SER A 85 6.73 15.56 -8.25
N LEU A 86 6.27 15.45 -9.48
CA LEU A 86 5.11 16.19 -10.00
C LEU A 86 3.82 15.37 -9.83
N ASN A 87 3.78 14.49 -8.84
CA ASN A 87 2.63 13.68 -8.55
C ASN A 87 1.38 14.53 -8.28
N THR A 88 0.24 14.07 -8.73
CA THR A 88 -1.08 14.60 -8.38
C THR A 88 -1.73 13.77 -7.27
N PHE A 89 -1.27 12.53 -7.12
CA PHE A 89 -1.67 11.61 -6.08
C PHE A 89 -0.57 10.56 -5.83
N MET A 90 -0.27 10.30 -4.57
CA MET A 90 0.57 9.18 -4.14
C MET A 90 0.05 8.66 -2.82
N ASN A 91 -0.14 7.35 -2.71
CA ASN A 91 -0.56 6.71 -1.48
C ASN A 91 -0.20 5.22 -1.46
N ALA A 92 -0.40 4.60 -0.31
CA ALA A 92 -0.56 3.17 -0.13
C ALA A 92 -1.72 2.96 0.86
N PHE A 93 -2.42 1.85 0.76
CA PHE A 93 -3.47 1.52 1.70
C PHE A 93 -3.72 0.02 1.77
N THR A 94 -4.03 -0.44 2.96
CA THR A 94 -4.44 -1.81 3.26
C THR A 94 -5.90 -1.82 3.70
N SER A 95 -6.68 -2.66 3.05
CA SER A 95 -8.07 -2.94 3.38
C SER A 95 -8.18 -4.35 3.99
N SER A 96 -9.41 -4.80 4.23
CA SER A 96 -9.69 -6.11 4.82
C SER A 96 -9.16 -7.30 3.99
N ASP A 97 -9.06 -7.17 2.66
CA ASP A 97 -8.73 -8.27 1.76
C ASP A 97 -7.71 -7.93 0.67
N PHE A 98 -7.22 -6.68 0.64
CA PHE A 98 -6.20 -6.25 -0.32
C PHE A 98 -5.30 -5.15 0.21
N THR A 99 -4.10 -5.07 -0.34
CA THR A 99 -3.14 -3.96 -0.16
C THR A 99 -2.84 -3.37 -1.52
N ALA A 100 -2.89 -2.04 -1.67
CA ALA A 100 -2.70 -1.37 -2.93
C ALA A 100 -1.76 -0.16 -2.82
N TYR A 101 -1.03 0.07 -3.91
CA TYR A 101 -0.03 1.14 -4.04
C TYR A 101 -0.37 1.97 -5.29
N PRO A 102 -1.24 2.97 -5.17
CA PRO A 102 -1.61 3.85 -6.28
C PRO A 102 -0.73 5.10 -6.34
N PHE A 103 -0.53 5.59 -7.55
CA PHE A 103 -0.05 6.95 -7.79
C PHE A 103 -0.63 7.52 -9.08
N ALA A 104 -0.57 8.84 -9.22
CA ALA A 104 -0.97 9.56 -10.43
C ALA A 104 -0.04 10.74 -10.71
N SER A 105 0.16 11.03 -12.00
CA SER A 105 0.88 12.22 -12.46
C SER A 105 0.37 12.66 -13.84
N GLN A 106 0.31 13.98 -14.07
CA GLN A 106 0.02 14.55 -15.39
C GLN A 106 1.28 14.68 -16.25
N ASN A 107 2.46 14.52 -15.66
CA ASN A 107 3.73 14.57 -16.37
C ASN A 107 4.20 13.15 -16.70
N GLU A 108 4.37 12.87 -18.00
CA GLU A 108 4.74 11.54 -18.49
C GLU A 108 6.08 11.04 -17.92
N GLN A 109 7.09 11.89 -17.89
CA GLN A 109 8.41 11.50 -17.35
C GLN A 109 8.33 11.19 -15.85
N ASP A 110 7.59 12.00 -15.11
CA ASP A 110 7.38 11.80 -13.68
C ASP A 110 6.58 10.52 -13.41
N TYR A 111 5.55 10.25 -14.23
CA TYR A 111 4.79 9.00 -14.15
C TYR A 111 5.69 7.77 -14.28
N PHE A 112 6.60 7.73 -15.25
CA PHE A 112 7.52 6.61 -15.42
C PHE A 112 8.56 6.52 -14.31
N ASN A 113 9.02 7.65 -13.76
CA ASN A 113 9.90 7.67 -12.60
C ASN A 113 9.20 7.09 -11.36
N LEU A 114 7.95 7.49 -11.11
CA LEU A 114 7.13 6.95 -10.03
C LEU A 114 6.84 5.47 -10.22
N LEU A 115 6.52 5.05 -11.45
CA LEU A 115 6.28 3.63 -11.78
C LEU A 115 7.49 2.78 -11.42
N GLU A 116 8.69 3.23 -11.78
CA GLU A 116 9.93 2.50 -11.51
C GLU A 116 10.18 2.38 -9.99
N VAL A 117 10.02 3.47 -9.23
CA VAL A 117 10.20 3.47 -7.77
C VAL A 117 9.17 2.58 -7.08
N TYR A 118 7.89 2.68 -7.47
CA TYR A 118 6.82 1.88 -6.86
C TYR A 118 6.98 0.39 -7.13
N LEU A 119 7.30 0.00 -8.38
CA LEU A 119 7.49 -1.41 -8.70
C LEU A 119 8.72 -1.99 -7.99
N ASP A 120 9.81 -1.24 -7.90
CA ASP A 120 10.99 -1.70 -7.17
C ASP A 120 10.69 -1.82 -5.67
N ALA A 121 10.05 -0.82 -5.08
CA ALA A 121 9.66 -0.84 -3.67
C ALA A 121 8.77 -2.05 -3.33
N VAL A 122 7.77 -2.33 -4.16
CA VAL A 122 6.78 -3.36 -3.87
C VAL A 122 7.28 -4.79 -4.16
N PHE A 123 8.12 -4.98 -5.19
CA PHE A 123 8.60 -6.31 -5.58
C PHE A 123 10.01 -6.65 -5.06
N PHE A 124 10.78 -5.66 -4.65
CA PHE A 124 12.18 -5.80 -4.23
C PHE A 124 12.48 -5.00 -2.94
N CYS A 125 11.51 -4.93 -2.03
CA CYS A 125 11.66 -4.25 -0.74
C CYS A 125 12.75 -4.91 0.11
N ASN A 126 13.50 -4.10 0.84
CA ASN A 126 14.61 -4.57 1.68
C ASN A 126 14.14 -5.26 2.98
N LEU A 127 12.99 -4.85 3.51
CA LEU A 127 12.40 -5.35 4.77
C LEU A 127 13.40 -5.33 5.94
N ASP A 128 14.03 -4.18 6.17
CA ASP A 128 15.00 -4.03 7.26
C ASP A 128 14.31 -4.19 8.63
N PRO A 129 14.87 -4.94 9.58
CA PRO A 129 14.33 -5.05 10.94
C PRO A 129 14.16 -3.72 11.68
N LEU A 130 14.97 -2.69 11.36
CA LEU A 130 14.83 -1.36 11.95
C LEU A 130 13.61 -0.62 11.40
N ASP A 131 13.29 -0.82 10.12
CA ASP A 131 12.06 -0.29 9.52
C ASP A 131 10.84 -0.95 10.16
N PHE A 132 10.87 -2.27 10.36
CA PHE A 132 9.83 -2.95 11.14
C PHE A 132 9.69 -2.40 12.56
N ALA A 133 10.79 -2.16 13.25
CA ALA A 133 10.74 -1.60 14.60
C ALA A 133 10.17 -0.17 14.63
N GLN A 134 10.37 0.61 13.57
CA GLN A 134 9.81 1.95 13.43
C GLN A 134 8.34 1.90 13.03
N GLU A 135 8.02 1.19 11.95
CA GLU A 135 6.69 1.19 11.33
C GLU A 135 5.72 0.25 12.06
N GLY A 136 6.13 -0.96 12.39
CA GLY A 136 5.31 -1.95 13.08
C GLY A 136 5.14 -1.64 14.56
N HIS A 137 5.99 -2.24 15.38
CA HIS A 137 6.02 -1.97 16.81
C HIS A 137 7.38 -2.29 17.44
N ARG A 138 7.66 -1.62 18.54
CA ARG A 138 8.80 -1.86 19.43
C ARG A 138 8.45 -1.55 20.86
N LEU A 139 9.27 -2.03 21.80
CA LEU A 139 9.20 -1.64 23.21
C LEU A 139 10.18 -0.50 23.49
N GLU A 140 9.71 0.53 24.17
CA GLU A 140 10.52 1.64 24.66
C GLU A 140 10.16 1.96 26.10
N PHE A 141 11.10 2.57 26.82
CA PHE A 141 10.77 3.19 28.10
C PHE A 141 9.83 4.39 27.86
N GLU A 142 8.81 4.53 28.69
CA GLU A 142 7.89 5.68 28.64
C GLU A 142 8.64 7.00 28.78
N ASN A 143 9.63 7.04 29.67
CA ASN A 143 10.62 8.10 29.76
C ASN A 143 11.99 7.55 29.31
N PRO A 144 12.51 7.94 28.14
CA PRO A 144 13.78 7.43 27.61
C PRO A 144 15.00 7.69 28.50
N ASN A 145 14.91 8.65 29.43
CA ASN A 145 15.98 9.00 30.36
C ASN A 145 15.85 8.34 31.73
N ASP A 146 14.82 7.50 31.94
CA ASP A 146 14.53 6.82 33.19
C ASP A 146 14.39 5.30 32.99
N PRO A 147 15.41 4.51 33.28
CA PRO A 147 15.39 3.07 33.11
C PRO A 147 14.40 2.33 34.04
N ASP A 148 13.87 3.00 35.05
CA ASP A 148 12.85 2.47 35.95
C ASP A 148 11.44 2.79 35.52
N SER A 149 11.26 3.58 34.41
CA SER A 149 9.96 3.87 33.86
C SER A 149 9.33 2.65 33.18
N SER A 150 8.01 2.65 33.03
CA SER A 150 7.27 1.58 32.38
C SER A 150 7.71 1.36 30.94
N LEU A 151 7.74 0.09 30.50
CA LEU A 151 7.86 -0.23 29.07
C LEU A 151 6.52 -0.06 28.38
N ILE A 152 6.54 0.65 27.24
CA ILE A 152 5.38 0.89 26.41
C ILE A 152 5.63 0.43 24.98
N GLN A 153 4.57 0.02 24.29
CA GLN A 153 4.63 -0.27 22.86
C GLN A 153 4.51 1.01 22.05
N LYS A 154 5.38 1.17 21.06
CA LYS A 154 5.35 2.25 20.06
C LYS A 154 5.56 1.68 18.66
N GLY A 155 5.03 2.35 17.66
CA GLY A 155 5.17 2.04 16.24
C GLY A 155 4.18 2.90 15.46
N VAL A 156 4.44 3.16 14.19
CA VAL A 156 3.55 3.99 13.36
C VAL A 156 2.21 3.26 13.21
N VAL A 157 2.22 2.06 12.62
CA VAL A 157 1.02 1.24 12.41
C VAL A 157 0.32 0.91 13.74
N TYR A 158 1.09 0.57 14.79
CA TYR A 158 0.52 0.31 16.11
C TYR A 158 -0.28 1.52 16.63
N ASN A 159 0.28 2.73 16.53
CA ASN A 159 -0.39 3.95 16.99
C ASN A 159 -1.58 4.32 16.10
N GLU A 160 -1.51 4.12 14.80
CA GLU A 160 -2.62 4.32 13.87
C GLU A 160 -3.79 3.40 14.21
N MET A 161 -3.54 2.12 14.39
CA MET A 161 -4.57 1.14 14.75
C MET A 161 -5.16 1.43 16.13
N LYS A 162 -4.34 1.80 17.10
CA LYS A 162 -4.81 2.24 18.42
C LYS A 162 -5.70 3.48 18.32
N GLY A 163 -5.38 4.42 17.44
CA GLY A 163 -6.20 5.59 17.15
C GLY A 163 -7.52 5.22 16.48
N ALA A 164 -7.47 4.39 15.44
CA ALA A 164 -8.65 3.94 14.69
C ALA A 164 -9.67 3.19 15.56
N THR A 165 -9.19 2.40 16.53
CA THR A 165 -10.02 1.62 17.46
C THR A 165 -10.41 2.38 18.74
N SER A 166 -10.04 3.65 18.90
CA SER A 166 -10.35 4.44 20.11
C SER A 166 -11.78 4.99 20.12
N SER A 167 -12.42 5.11 18.96
CA SER A 167 -13.79 5.62 18.85
C SER A 167 -14.82 4.56 19.27
N PRO A 168 -15.82 4.88 20.12
CA PRO A 168 -16.91 3.97 20.46
C PRO A 168 -17.68 3.46 19.24
N VAL A 169 -17.79 4.27 18.20
CA VAL A 169 -18.45 3.90 16.93
C VAL A 169 -17.63 2.86 16.18
N SER A 170 -16.30 3.02 16.12
CA SER A 170 -15.41 2.03 15.48
C SER A 170 -15.47 0.69 16.21
N ILE A 171 -15.46 0.70 17.55
CA ILE A 171 -15.60 -0.51 18.37
C ILE A 171 -16.95 -1.20 18.10
N LEU A 172 -18.04 -0.41 18.01
CA LEU A 172 -19.35 -0.95 17.70
C LEU A 172 -19.40 -1.61 16.33
N TYR A 173 -18.84 -0.97 15.30
CA TYR A 173 -18.81 -1.54 13.95
C TYR A 173 -18.00 -2.83 13.89
N GLN A 174 -16.83 -2.88 14.53
CA GLN A 174 -16.03 -4.10 14.64
C GLN A 174 -16.80 -5.22 15.33
N GLY A 175 -17.39 -4.96 16.49
CA GLY A 175 -18.19 -5.94 17.21
C GLY A 175 -19.41 -6.44 16.43
N VAL A 176 -20.05 -5.57 15.64
CA VAL A 176 -21.14 -5.98 14.74
C VAL A 176 -20.62 -6.87 13.61
N GLN A 177 -19.49 -6.53 13.01
CA GLN A 177 -18.89 -7.33 11.94
C GLN A 177 -18.45 -8.71 12.43
N GLU A 178 -17.77 -8.79 13.57
CA GLU A 178 -17.37 -10.05 14.22
C GLU A 178 -18.59 -10.91 14.58
N ALA A 179 -19.69 -10.31 15.05
CA ALA A 179 -20.91 -11.02 15.40
C ALA A 179 -21.66 -11.57 14.17
N LEU A 180 -21.62 -10.83 13.04
CA LEU A 180 -22.31 -11.23 11.81
C LEU A 180 -21.48 -12.16 10.93
N CYS A 181 -20.17 -12.03 10.95
CA CYS A 181 -19.21 -12.72 10.09
C CYS A 181 -18.02 -13.23 10.92
N PRO A 182 -18.23 -14.19 11.83
CA PRO A 182 -17.19 -14.61 12.79
C PRO A 182 -15.98 -15.31 12.14
N GLU A 183 -16.07 -15.64 10.87
CA GLU A 183 -14.98 -16.30 10.11
C GLU A 183 -14.33 -15.37 9.07
N SER A 184 -14.63 -14.05 9.10
CA SER A 184 -14.10 -13.06 8.15
C SER A 184 -12.96 -12.24 8.75
#